data_653a2c1defe3c989b588be27a7f3aa48
#
_entry.id   653a2c1defe3c989b588be27a7f3aa48
#
_cell.length_a   1.000
_cell.length_b   1.000
_cell.length_c   1.000
_cell.angle_alpha   90.00
_cell.angle_beta   90.00
_cell.angle_gamma   90.00
#
_symmetry.space_group_name_H-M   'P 1'
#
loop_
_entity.id
_entity.type
_entity.pdbx_description
1 polymer ?
#
loop_
_entity_poly.entity_id
_entity_poly.type
_entity_poly.pdbx_seq_one_letter_code
_entity_poly.pdbx_strand_id
1 'polypeptide(L)'
;MYTPAVRNTKKAAVIICPGGGYSILAASHEGSDVAKVFTEWGLTAFVLKYRLPDDSIMVDKSIGPLQDAQRALQLVRQNAAAWDIDPARIGIMGFSAGGHLAATASTHFSNAVIDNPHDISLRPDFSILVYPVISFNDSIAHMGSRINLVGPSATPAQVRAFSNELQVNSQTPPAFMVHAADDKGVNVQNSLRYYQALLANQVLSEIHVYPRGGHGFGMNNKTTEDKWMDHLRNWLKSNGWL
;
A
#
# COMPACT_ATOMS: atom_id res chain seq x y z
N MET A 1 16.61 -0.89 2.21
CA MET A 1 16.34 -0.98 3.66
C MET A 1 16.88 0.26 4.35
N TYR A 2 16.12 0.83 5.24
CA TYR A 2 16.45 1.98 6.08
C TYR A 2 16.28 1.56 7.54
N THR A 3 17.33 1.68 8.32
CA THR A 3 17.37 1.20 9.70
C THR A 3 17.36 2.39 10.64
N PRO A 4 16.49 2.41 11.66
CA PRO A 4 16.46 3.49 12.64
C PRO A 4 17.75 3.49 13.51
N ALA A 5 18.23 4.68 13.86
CA ALA A 5 19.36 4.82 14.80
C ALA A 5 18.97 4.36 16.23
N VAL A 6 17.72 4.65 16.61
CA VAL A 6 17.10 4.19 17.86
C VAL A 6 15.80 3.49 17.51
N ARG A 7 15.72 2.21 17.80
CA ARG A 7 14.51 1.41 17.53
C ARG A 7 13.47 1.61 18.60
N ASN A 8 12.21 1.62 18.20
CA ASN A 8 11.11 1.52 19.15
C ASN A 8 11.01 0.09 19.73
N THR A 9 10.39 -0.03 20.88
CA THR A 9 10.25 -1.32 21.58
C THR A 9 9.37 -2.33 20.85
N LYS A 10 8.57 -1.88 19.85
CA LYS A 10 7.64 -2.72 19.10
C LYS A 10 8.32 -3.43 17.92
N LYS A 11 9.50 -2.96 17.50
CA LYS A 11 10.28 -3.56 16.41
C LYS A 11 9.49 -3.72 15.10
N ALA A 12 8.55 -2.81 14.86
CA ALA A 12 7.73 -2.85 13.64
C ALA A 12 8.54 -2.46 12.39
N ALA A 13 8.08 -2.93 11.24
CA ALA A 13 8.63 -2.58 9.94
C ALA A 13 7.54 -2.18 8.96
N VAL A 14 7.90 -1.41 7.93
CA VAL A 14 7.01 -1.03 6.85
C VAL A 14 7.67 -1.22 5.48
N ILE A 15 6.94 -1.82 4.54
CA ILE A 15 7.33 -1.91 3.13
C ILE A 15 6.60 -0.82 2.38
N ILE A 16 7.33 0.08 1.72
CA ILE A 16 6.80 1.27 1.05
C ILE A 16 6.80 1.02 -0.45
N CYS A 17 5.63 1.12 -1.08
CA CYS A 17 5.39 0.99 -2.52
C CYS A 17 5.15 2.40 -3.10
N PRO A 18 6.13 3.03 -3.78
CA PRO A 18 5.96 4.32 -4.41
C PRO A 18 4.89 4.30 -5.50
N GLY A 19 4.25 5.44 -5.76
CA GLY A 19 3.34 5.63 -6.88
C GLY A 19 4.07 5.78 -8.22
N GLY A 20 3.31 6.17 -9.25
CA GLY A 20 3.81 6.39 -10.60
C GLY A 20 3.01 5.69 -11.69
N GLY A 21 1.72 5.39 -11.44
CA GLY A 21 0.79 4.88 -12.45
C GLY A 21 1.14 3.51 -13.02
N TYR A 22 1.99 2.72 -12.36
CA TYR A 22 2.61 1.51 -12.90
C TYR A 22 3.47 1.73 -14.16
N SER A 23 3.90 2.98 -14.43
CA SER A 23 4.78 3.33 -15.55
C SER A 23 6.15 3.85 -15.11
N ILE A 24 6.21 4.41 -13.91
CA ILE A 24 7.44 4.83 -13.23
C ILE A 24 7.36 4.50 -11.74
N LEU A 25 8.44 4.76 -10.99
CA LEU A 25 8.47 4.74 -9.53
C LEU A 25 8.89 6.09 -8.98
N ALA A 26 7.99 6.75 -8.25
CA ALA A 26 8.25 8.00 -7.53
C ALA A 26 9.11 7.75 -6.27
N ALA A 27 10.26 7.06 -6.44
CA ALA A 27 11.01 6.43 -5.36
C ALA A 27 11.72 7.42 -4.40
N SER A 28 11.78 8.71 -4.72
CA SER A 28 12.31 9.73 -3.84
C SER A 28 11.26 10.21 -2.84
N HIS A 29 10.30 11.04 -3.28
CA HIS A 29 9.33 11.71 -2.39
C HIS A 29 8.23 10.78 -1.85
N GLU A 30 7.92 9.67 -2.52
CA GLU A 30 6.98 8.62 -2.04
C GLU A 30 7.72 7.34 -1.59
N GLY A 31 9.03 7.39 -1.49
CA GLY A 31 9.89 6.25 -1.11
C GLY A 31 10.91 6.63 -0.05
N SER A 32 12.11 7.07 -0.48
CA SER A 32 13.24 7.31 0.42
C SER A 32 12.97 8.38 1.48
N ASP A 33 12.25 9.44 1.14
CA ASP A 33 11.97 10.52 2.10
C ASP A 33 10.94 10.06 3.14
N VAL A 34 9.95 9.27 2.73
CA VAL A 34 9.00 8.61 3.65
C VAL A 34 9.73 7.62 4.57
N ALA A 35 10.64 6.81 4.02
CA ALA A 35 11.40 5.85 4.79
C ALA A 35 12.24 6.51 5.89
N LYS A 36 12.82 7.69 5.64
CA LYS A 36 13.55 8.48 6.66
C LYS A 36 12.65 8.85 7.83
N VAL A 37 11.42 9.32 7.57
CA VAL A 37 10.46 9.67 8.63
C VAL A 37 10.10 8.45 9.47
N PHE A 38 9.86 7.29 8.85
CA PHE A 38 9.61 6.05 9.62
C PHE A 38 10.82 5.66 10.47
N THR A 39 12.04 5.85 9.98
CA THR A 39 13.24 5.57 10.81
C THR A 39 13.41 6.55 11.96
N GLU A 40 13.03 7.82 11.81
CA GLU A 40 12.96 8.78 12.91
C GLU A 40 11.92 8.37 13.97
N TRP A 41 10.86 7.67 13.59
CA TRP A 41 9.89 7.10 14.51
C TRP A 41 10.34 5.77 15.13
N GLY A 42 11.49 5.24 14.70
CA GLY A 42 12.08 4.00 15.21
C GLY A 42 11.61 2.73 14.51
N LEU A 43 10.93 2.82 13.34
CA LEU A 43 10.58 1.67 12.53
C LEU A 43 11.67 1.38 11.49
N THR A 44 11.84 0.09 11.15
CA THR A 44 12.61 -0.27 9.97
C THR A 44 11.75 -0.09 8.73
N ALA A 45 12.28 0.57 7.69
CA ALA A 45 11.54 0.83 6.45
C ALA A 45 12.24 0.21 5.23
N PHE A 46 11.44 -0.33 4.31
CA PHE A 46 11.91 -0.90 3.06
C PHE A 46 11.22 -0.19 1.89
N VAL A 47 11.96 0.43 1.01
CA VAL A 47 11.40 0.99 -0.24
C VAL A 47 11.44 -0.10 -1.29
N LEU A 48 10.28 -0.52 -1.74
CA LEU A 48 10.13 -1.56 -2.76
C LEU A 48 10.20 -0.95 -4.16
N LYS A 49 11.27 -1.25 -4.87
CA LYS A 49 11.37 -0.97 -6.31
C LYS A 49 10.74 -2.14 -7.06
N TYR A 50 9.41 -2.22 -7.03
CA TYR A 50 8.69 -3.29 -7.71
C TYR A 50 8.81 -3.17 -9.23
N ARG A 51 8.81 -4.31 -9.92
CA ARG A 51 8.85 -4.37 -11.37
C ARG A 51 7.61 -3.69 -11.96
N LEU A 52 7.83 -2.83 -12.93
CA LEU A 52 6.74 -2.22 -13.68
C LEU A 52 6.14 -3.26 -14.64
N PRO A 53 4.80 -3.29 -14.79
CA PRO A 53 4.15 -4.24 -15.69
C PRO A 53 4.59 -4.06 -17.14
N ASP A 54 5.15 -5.11 -17.74
CA ASP A 54 5.66 -5.07 -19.11
C ASP A 54 5.47 -6.44 -19.78
N ASP A 55 4.70 -6.46 -20.87
CA ASP A 55 4.40 -7.67 -21.64
C ASP A 55 5.64 -8.24 -22.35
N SER A 56 6.72 -7.43 -22.51
CA SER A 56 7.96 -7.89 -23.16
C SER A 56 8.86 -8.74 -22.26
N ILE A 57 8.66 -8.66 -20.92
CA ILE A 57 9.53 -9.31 -19.94
C ILE A 57 8.76 -10.16 -18.91
N MET A 58 7.43 -10.13 -18.93
CA MET A 58 6.59 -10.86 -17.99
C MET A 58 5.61 -11.77 -18.74
N VAL A 59 5.47 -13.01 -18.29
CA VAL A 59 4.46 -13.94 -18.80
C VAL A 59 3.05 -13.44 -18.49
N ASP A 60 2.86 -12.89 -17.29
CA ASP A 60 1.65 -12.20 -16.86
C ASP A 60 2.06 -10.93 -16.10
N LYS A 61 1.95 -9.80 -16.78
CA LYS A 61 2.32 -8.52 -16.17
C LYS A 61 1.40 -8.09 -15.04
N SER A 62 0.17 -8.58 -15.01
CA SER A 62 -0.83 -8.18 -14.02
C SER A 62 -0.47 -8.61 -12.61
N ILE A 63 0.28 -9.70 -12.47
CA ILE A 63 0.74 -10.21 -11.17
C ILE A 63 2.17 -9.80 -10.82
N GLY A 64 2.97 -9.29 -11.76
CA GLY A 64 4.39 -8.98 -11.55
C GLY A 64 4.65 -8.09 -10.33
N PRO A 65 3.98 -6.93 -10.19
CA PRO A 65 4.11 -6.10 -8.99
C PRO A 65 3.69 -6.81 -7.70
N LEU A 66 2.61 -7.62 -7.74
CA LEU A 66 2.14 -8.38 -6.58
C LEU A 66 3.16 -9.45 -6.18
N GLN A 67 3.80 -10.14 -7.13
CA GLN A 67 4.90 -11.06 -6.85
C GLN A 67 6.01 -10.38 -6.05
N ASP A 68 6.39 -9.17 -6.44
CA ASP A 68 7.44 -8.41 -5.75
C ASP A 68 7.00 -7.97 -4.34
N ALA A 69 5.75 -7.55 -4.16
CA ALA A 69 5.20 -7.19 -2.86
C ALA A 69 5.10 -8.40 -1.92
N GLN A 70 4.60 -9.53 -2.41
CA GLN A 70 4.55 -10.79 -1.65
C GLN A 70 5.96 -11.29 -1.31
N ARG A 71 6.91 -11.20 -2.26
CA ARG A 71 8.31 -11.58 -2.01
C ARG A 71 8.97 -10.68 -0.98
N ALA A 72 8.69 -9.39 -0.99
CA ALA A 72 9.19 -8.45 0.02
C ALA A 72 8.65 -8.80 1.42
N LEU A 73 7.35 -9.04 1.55
CA LEU A 73 6.73 -9.50 2.82
C LEU A 73 7.35 -10.81 3.32
N GLN A 74 7.52 -11.78 2.42
CA GLN A 74 8.15 -13.07 2.72
C GLN A 74 9.59 -12.88 3.22
N LEU A 75 10.41 -12.10 2.49
CA LEU A 75 11.82 -11.85 2.85
C LEU A 75 11.96 -11.10 4.16
N VAL A 76 11.14 -10.06 4.41
CA VAL A 76 11.20 -9.31 5.67
C VAL A 76 10.82 -10.23 6.82
N ARG A 77 9.81 -11.08 6.66
CA ARG A 77 9.36 -12.00 7.70
C ARG A 77 10.38 -13.12 7.96
N GLN A 78 11.01 -13.66 6.92
CA GLN A 78 12.08 -14.67 7.05
C GLN A 78 13.33 -14.14 7.76
N ASN A 79 13.68 -12.88 7.51
CA ASN A 79 14.88 -12.25 8.08
C ASN A 79 14.59 -11.41 9.33
N ALA A 80 13.38 -11.49 9.87
CA ALA A 80 12.92 -10.63 10.97
C ALA A 80 13.87 -10.68 12.18
N ALA A 81 14.30 -11.87 12.59
CA ALA A 81 15.24 -12.04 13.70
C ALA A 81 16.60 -11.38 13.40
N ALA A 82 17.14 -11.57 12.19
CA ALA A 82 18.46 -11.00 11.80
C ALA A 82 18.41 -9.47 11.68
N TRP A 83 17.24 -8.92 11.34
CA TRP A 83 17.03 -7.48 11.19
C TRP A 83 16.43 -6.82 12.43
N ASP A 84 16.27 -7.59 13.51
CA ASP A 84 15.65 -7.17 14.76
C ASP A 84 14.26 -6.55 14.56
N ILE A 85 13.42 -7.25 13.80
CA ILE A 85 12.03 -6.94 13.48
C ILE A 85 11.12 -7.97 14.15
N ASP A 86 9.96 -7.53 14.64
CA ASP A 86 8.90 -8.45 15.05
C ASP A 86 8.15 -8.96 13.80
N PRO A 87 8.17 -10.26 13.51
CA PRO A 87 7.53 -10.82 12.32
C PRO A 87 6.00 -10.67 12.30
N ALA A 88 5.37 -10.34 13.42
CA ALA A 88 3.94 -10.05 13.53
C ALA A 88 3.61 -8.53 13.41
N ARG A 89 4.59 -7.70 13.00
CA ARG A 89 4.45 -6.24 12.94
C ARG A 89 5.06 -5.66 11.66
N ILE A 90 4.74 -6.28 10.52
CA ILE A 90 5.22 -5.88 9.19
C ILE A 90 4.06 -5.30 8.39
N GLY A 91 4.04 -3.98 8.25
CA GLY A 91 3.04 -3.28 7.44
C GLY A 91 3.46 -3.08 5.99
N ILE A 92 2.48 -2.72 5.17
CA ILE A 92 2.68 -2.28 3.80
C ILE A 92 2.10 -0.88 3.62
N MET A 93 2.81 -0.01 2.93
CA MET A 93 2.37 1.34 2.60
C MET A 93 2.44 1.57 1.11
N GLY A 94 1.49 2.33 0.56
CA GLY A 94 1.56 2.67 -0.85
C GLY A 94 0.88 3.98 -1.20
N PHE A 95 1.41 4.63 -2.24
CA PHE A 95 0.94 5.89 -2.78
C PHE A 95 0.35 5.66 -4.18
N SER A 96 -0.79 6.25 -4.49
CA SER A 96 -1.36 6.21 -5.86
C SER A 96 -1.45 4.78 -6.41
N ALA A 97 -0.77 4.47 -7.51
CA ALA A 97 -0.66 3.11 -8.04
C ALA A 97 0.08 2.14 -7.09
N GLY A 98 1.08 2.63 -6.32
CA GLY A 98 1.68 1.87 -5.22
C GLY A 98 0.68 1.59 -4.09
N GLY A 99 -0.29 2.48 -3.89
CA GLY A 99 -1.44 2.26 -3.01
C GLY A 99 -2.34 1.12 -3.51
N HIS A 100 -2.53 1.01 -4.83
CA HIS A 100 -3.20 -0.13 -5.44
C HIS A 100 -2.42 -1.43 -5.15
N LEU A 101 -1.11 -1.44 -5.34
CA LEU A 101 -0.27 -2.59 -5.04
C LEU A 101 -0.34 -2.98 -3.56
N ALA A 102 -0.28 -2.01 -2.64
CA ALA A 102 -0.41 -2.27 -1.22
C ALA A 102 -1.80 -2.82 -0.84
N ALA A 103 -2.87 -2.29 -1.43
CA ALA A 103 -4.22 -2.81 -1.24
C ALA A 103 -4.38 -4.22 -1.84
N THR A 104 -3.78 -4.49 -3.02
CA THR A 104 -3.78 -5.83 -3.64
C THR A 104 -3.05 -6.84 -2.75
N ALA A 105 -1.86 -6.50 -2.22
CA ALA A 105 -1.16 -7.36 -1.28
C ALA A 105 -1.97 -7.60 0.01
N SER A 106 -2.77 -6.61 0.43
CA SER A 106 -3.62 -6.69 1.63
C SER A 106 -4.92 -7.49 1.44
N THR A 107 -5.33 -7.74 0.20
CA THR A 107 -6.58 -8.46 -0.11
C THR A 107 -6.34 -9.82 -0.77
N HIS A 108 -5.19 -10.02 -1.41
CA HIS A 108 -4.83 -11.25 -2.13
C HIS A 108 -3.76 -12.10 -1.40
N PHE A 109 -3.51 -11.83 -0.13
CA PHE A 109 -2.45 -12.50 0.65
C PHE A 109 -2.62 -14.01 0.76
N SER A 110 -3.85 -14.53 0.69
CA SER A 110 -4.15 -15.96 0.74
C SER A 110 -3.86 -16.70 -0.57
N ASN A 111 -3.68 -15.95 -1.67
CA ASN A 111 -3.32 -16.48 -2.97
C ASN A 111 -1.86 -16.15 -3.28
N ALA A 112 -0.95 -17.09 -2.99
CA ALA A 112 0.47 -16.90 -3.28
C ALA A 112 0.70 -16.94 -4.80
N VAL A 113 1.25 -15.85 -5.34
CA VAL A 113 1.71 -15.77 -6.74
C VAL A 113 3.23 -15.91 -6.86
N ILE A 114 3.87 -16.32 -5.76
CA ILE A 114 5.30 -16.64 -5.63
C ILE A 114 5.48 -18.01 -5.04
N ASP A 115 6.68 -18.57 -5.17
CA ASP A 115 7.07 -19.78 -4.46
C ASP A 115 7.16 -19.51 -2.94
N ASN A 116 6.38 -20.28 -2.17
CA ASN A 116 6.27 -20.15 -0.71
C ASN A 116 6.24 -21.52 -0.01
N PRO A 117 7.32 -22.32 -0.15
CA PRO A 117 7.35 -23.70 0.31
C PRO A 117 7.29 -23.87 1.84
N HIS A 118 7.49 -22.80 2.58
CA HIS A 118 7.46 -22.79 4.05
C HIS A 118 6.19 -22.13 4.62
N ASP A 119 5.18 -21.88 3.80
CA ASP A 119 3.91 -21.25 4.19
C ASP A 119 4.09 -19.96 5.02
N ILE A 120 5.11 -19.16 4.68
CA ILE A 120 5.34 -17.86 5.31
C ILE A 120 4.13 -16.99 5.04
N SER A 121 3.56 -16.38 6.07
CA SER A 121 2.43 -15.48 5.89
C SER A 121 2.78 -14.31 4.95
N LEU A 122 2.01 -14.16 3.87
CA LEU A 122 2.14 -13.07 2.91
C LEU A 122 1.18 -11.91 3.24
N ARG A 123 0.42 -12.05 4.34
CA ARG A 123 -0.49 -11.01 4.83
C ARG A 123 0.30 -9.93 5.55
N PRO A 124 0.20 -8.66 5.14
CA PRO A 124 0.72 -7.56 5.96
C PRO A 124 -0.08 -7.44 7.26
N ASP A 125 0.57 -6.97 8.34
CA ASP A 125 -0.08 -6.83 9.63
C ASP A 125 -0.91 -5.55 9.73
N PHE A 126 -0.59 -4.54 8.91
CA PHE A 126 -1.36 -3.31 8.69
C PHE A 126 -1.08 -2.74 7.30
N SER A 127 -1.97 -1.86 6.81
CA SER A 127 -1.77 -1.14 5.55
C SER A 127 -1.95 0.37 5.71
N ILE A 128 -1.17 1.14 4.93
CA ILE A 128 -1.23 2.60 4.87
C ILE A 128 -1.40 3.00 3.41
N LEU A 129 -2.52 3.63 3.08
CA LEU A 129 -2.93 3.89 1.70
C LEU A 129 -3.10 5.40 1.48
N VAL A 130 -2.22 5.98 0.67
CA VAL A 130 -2.16 7.43 0.45
C VAL A 130 -2.65 7.75 -0.96
N TYR A 131 -3.76 8.47 -1.06
CA TYR A 131 -4.51 8.72 -2.31
C TYR A 131 -4.50 7.53 -3.28
N PRO A 132 -4.87 6.33 -2.77
CA PRO A 132 -4.64 5.10 -3.49
C PRO A 132 -5.56 4.96 -4.70
N VAL A 133 -5.06 4.38 -5.78
CA VAL A 133 -5.90 3.67 -6.72
C VAL A 133 -6.40 2.41 -6.00
N ILE A 134 -7.68 2.08 -6.13
CA ILE A 134 -8.30 0.91 -5.49
C ILE A 134 -9.13 0.12 -6.48
N SER A 135 -10.01 0.82 -7.21
CA SER A 135 -10.98 0.21 -8.10
C SER A 135 -10.55 0.35 -9.56
N PHE A 136 -10.73 -0.71 -10.31
CA PHE A 136 -10.61 -0.68 -11.76
C PHE A 136 -11.97 -0.59 -12.47
N ASN A 137 -13.06 -0.37 -11.71
CA ASN A 137 -14.38 -0.10 -12.29
C ASN A 137 -14.37 1.22 -13.06
N ASP A 138 -14.94 1.23 -14.26
CA ASP A 138 -14.90 2.35 -15.21
C ASP A 138 -15.35 3.69 -14.59
N SER A 139 -16.27 3.66 -13.62
CA SER A 139 -16.82 4.89 -13.03
C SER A 139 -15.81 5.68 -12.17
N ILE A 140 -14.76 5.04 -11.65
CA ILE A 140 -13.80 5.66 -10.74
C ILE A 140 -12.34 5.24 -10.97
N ALA A 141 -12.09 4.38 -11.97
CA ALA A 141 -10.76 3.88 -12.25
C ALA A 141 -9.78 5.00 -12.63
N HIS A 142 -8.57 4.92 -12.12
CA HIS A 142 -7.44 5.60 -12.75
C HIS A 142 -7.02 4.78 -13.98
N MET A 143 -7.52 5.16 -15.15
CA MET A 143 -7.38 4.39 -16.40
C MET A 143 -5.93 4.10 -16.77
N GLY A 144 -5.00 5.04 -16.52
CA GLY A 144 -3.57 4.83 -16.77
C GLY A 144 -3.02 3.64 -15.98
N SER A 145 -3.29 3.56 -14.68
CA SER A 145 -2.86 2.44 -13.84
C SER A 145 -3.51 1.12 -14.26
N ARG A 146 -4.80 1.14 -14.60
CA ARG A 146 -5.51 -0.05 -15.08
C ARG A 146 -4.91 -0.58 -16.38
N ILE A 147 -4.73 0.28 -17.39
CA ILE A 147 -4.16 -0.12 -18.68
C ILE A 147 -2.74 -0.65 -18.52
N ASN A 148 -1.93 0.00 -17.72
CA ASN A 148 -0.56 -0.45 -17.48
C ASN A 148 -0.53 -1.84 -16.81
N LEU A 149 -1.37 -2.08 -15.80
CA LEU A 149 -1.34 -3.34 -15.06
C LEU A 149 -2.02 -4.49 -15.83
N VAL A 150 -3.26 -4.29 -16.29
CA VAL A 150 -4.09 -5.38 -16.86
C VAL A 150 -4.34 -5.26 -18.36
N GLY A 151 -3.79 -4.21 -19.00
CA GLY A 151 -3.93 -3.97 -20.42
C GLY A 151 -5.19 -3.19 -20.81
N PRO A 152 -5.26 -2.70 -22.07
CA PRO A 152 -6.39 -1.91 -22.55
C PRO A 152 -7.67 -2.74 -22.74
N SER A 153 -7.53 -4.04 -22.93
CA SER A 153 -8.63 -4.99 -23.16
C SER A 153 -8.91 -5.86 -21.93
N ALA A 154 -8.76 -5.29 -20.72
CA ALA A 154 -9.01 -6.03 -19.49
C ALA A 154 -10.41 -6.64 -19.45
N THR A 155 -10.48 -7.93 -19.18
CA THR A 155 -11.76 -8.65 -19.04
C THR A 155 -12.52 -8.22 -17.80
N PRO A 156 -13.86 -8.38 -17.74
CA PRO A 156 -14.63 -8.10 -16.53
C PRO A 156 -14.11 -8.85 -15.30
N ALA A 157 -13.58 -10.06 -15.47
CA ALA A 157 -12.98 -10.84 -14.40
C ALA A 157 -11.70 -10.19 -13.87
N GLN A 158 -10.82 -9.70 -14.74
CA GLN A 158 -9.61 -8.97 -14.33
C GLN A 158 -9.97 -7.64 -13.65
N VAL A 159 -10.91 -6.87 -14.21
CA VAL A 159 -11.40 -5.64 -13.59
C VAL A 159 -11.90 -5.92 -12.17
N ARG A 160 -12.70 -6.97 -11.99
CA ARG A 160 -13.21 -7.37 -10.68
C ARG A 160 -12.10 -7.82 -9.74
N ALA A 161 -11.15 -8.64 -10.20
CA ALA A 161 -10.06 -9.18 -9.40
C ALA A 161 -9.15 -8.06 -8.86
N PHE A 162 -8.87 -7.04 -9.67
CA PHE A 162 -8.03 -5.91 -9.30
C PHE A 162 -8.82 -4.68 -8.80
N SER A 163 -10.13 -4.81 -8.57
CA SER A 163 -10.93 -3.85 -7.79
C SER A 163 -10.90 -4.28 -6.32
N ASN A 164 -9.95 -3.73 -5.57
CA ASN A 164 -9.60 -4.21 -4.23
C ASN A 164 -10.73 -4.04 -3.21
N GLU A 165 -11.64 -3.08 -3.40
CA GLU A 165 -12.83 -2.92 -2.58
C GLU A 165 -13.76 -4.13 -2.64
N LEU A 166 -13.70 -4.90 -3.73
CA LEU A 166 -14.49 -6.12 -3.93
C LEU A 166 -13.80 -7.38 -3.39
N GLN A 167 -12.56 -7.27 -2.93
CA GLN A 167 -11.75 -8.37 -2.43
C GLN A 167 -11.56 -8.33 -0.90
N VAL A 168 -12.06 -7.27 -0.25
CA VAL A 168 -12.01 -7.12 1.20
C VAL A 168 -12.81 -8.25 1.88
N ASN A 169 -12.23 -8.80 2.92
CA ASN A 169 -12.86 -9.79 3.81
C ASN A 169 -12.45 -9.53 5.27
N SER A 170 -12.98 -10.29 6.22
CA SER A 170 -12.71 -10.11 7.65
C SER A 170 -11.25 -10.35 8.07
N GLN A 171 -10.43 -10.93 7.20
CA GLN A 171 -9.00 -11.14 7.44
C GLN A 171 -8.13 -10.08 6.78
N THR A 172 -8.71 -9.15 6.01
CA THR A 172 -7.98 -7.99 5.48
C THR A 172 -7.35 -7.20 6.64
N PRO A 173 -6.08 -6.78 6.54
CA PRO A 173 -5.41 -6.09 7.64
C PRO A 173 -6.05 -4.73 7.95
N PRO A 174 -5.93 -4.24 9.20
CA PRO A 174 -6.26 -2.87 9.56
C PRO A 174 -5.62 -1.85 8.63
N ALA A 175 -6.36 -0.77 8.31
CA ALA A 175 -5.92 0.18 7.31
C ALA A 175 -6.03 1.64 7.78
N PHE A 176 -4.99 2.43 7.48
CA PHE A 176 -5.02 3.89 7.54
C PHE A 176 -5.06 4.46 6.12
N MET A 177 -5.94 5.42 5.88
CA MET A 177 -6.09 6.04 4.55
C MET A 177 -6.09 7.55 4.63
N VAL A 178 -5.51 8.19 3.61
CA VAL A 178 -5.62 9.64 3.42
C VAL A 178 -5.83 9.99 1.95
N HIS A 179 -6.72 10.96 1.67
CA HIS A 179 -7.04 11.40 0.31
C HIS A 179 -7.48 12.88 0.31
N ALA A 180 -7.44 13.54 -0.85
CA ALA A 180 -8.05 14.85 -1.05
C ALA A 180 -9.34 14.73 -1.89
N ALA A 181 -10.41 15.41 -1.48
CA ALA A 181 -11.71 15.36 -2.16
C ALA A 181 -11.66 15.97 -3.57
N ASP A 182 -10.74 16.89 -3.80
CA ASP A 182 -10.52 17.58 -5.09
C ASP A 182 -9.52 16.88 -6.01
N ASP A 183 -9.09 15.66 -5.66
CA ASP A 183 -8.17 14.86 -6.49
C ASP A 183 -8.80 14.52 -7.84
N LYS A 184 -8.20 15.08 -8.91
CA LYS A 184 -8.64 14.86 -10.31
C LYS A 184 -7.87 13.72 -11.00
N GLY A 185 -6.78 13.25 -10.41
CA GLY A 185 -6.00 12.12 -10.92
C GLY A 185 -6.60 10.79 -10.49
N VAL A 186 -6.83 10.63 -9.20
CA VAL A 186 -7.46 9.45 -8.61
C VAL A 186 -8.69 9.89 -7.82
N ASN A 187 -9.87 9.49 -8.30
CA ASN A 187 -11.13 9.87 -7.68
C ASN A 187 -11.17 9.39 -6.21
N VAL A 188 -11.51 10.31 -5.27
CA VAL A 188 -11.61 10.03 -3.83
C VAL A 188 -12.52 8.84 -3.48
N GLN A 189 -13.47 8.50 -4.37
CA GLN A 189 -14.32 7.32 -4.22
C GLN A 189 -13.52 6.01 -4.14
N ASN A 190 -12.29 5.97 -4.63
CA ASN A 190 -11.40 4.82 -4.43
C ASN A 190 -11.20 4.56 -2.93
N SER A 191 -10.76 5.55 -2.18
CA SER A 191 -10.58 5.42 -0.72
C SER A 191 -11.90 5.21 0.02
N LEU A 192 -12.96 5.95 -0.34
CA LEU A 192 -14.24 5.84 0.35
C LEU A 192 -14.88 4.46 0.19
N ARG A 193 -14.85 3.86 -1.03
CA ARG A 193 -15.38 2.51 -1.25
C ARG A 193 -14.56 1.44 -0.54
N TYR A 194 -13.24 1.58 -0.51
CA TYR A 194 -12.39 0.64 0.23
C TYR A 194 -12.66 0.72 1.72
N TYR A 195 -12.77 1.93 2.28
CA TYR A 195 -13.15 2.14 3.68
C TYR A 195 -14.51 1.53 4.02
N GLN A 196 -15.53 1.74 3.16
CA GLN A 196 -16.84 1.14 3.35
C GLN A 196 -16.79 -0.40 3.33
N ALA A 197 -15.98 -0.99 2.44
CA ALA A 197 -15.78 -2.43 2.38
C ALA A 197 -15.09 -2.97 3.65
N LEU A 198 -14.09 -2.25 4.18
CA LEU A 198 -13.44 -2.59 5.45
C LEU A 198 -14.44 -2.57 6.62
N LEU A 199 -15.24 -1.51 6.73
CA LEU A 199 -16.29 -1.40 7.77
C LEU A 199 -17.31 -2.54 7.67
N ALA A 200 -17.79 -2.86 6.46
CA ALA A 200 -18.74 -3.93 6.22
C ALA A 200 -18.20 -5.30 6.63
N ASN A 201 -16.88 -5.49 6.60
CA ASN A 201 -16.19 -6.70 7.04
C ASN A 201 -15.61 -6.61 8.46
N GLN A 202 -16.00 -5.57 9.25
CA GLN A 202 -15.57 -5.36 10.63
C GLN A 202 -14.04 -5.23 10.80
N VAL A 203 -13.35 -4.74 9.76
CA VAL A 203 -11.91 -4.47 9.79
C VAL A 203 -11.67 -3.07 10.36
N LEU A 204 -10.82 -2.96 11.38
CA LEU A 204 -10.44 -1.67 11.97
C LEU A 204 -9.77 -0.79 10.92
N SER A 205 -10.28 0.42 10.74
CA SER A 205 -9.76 1.33 9.73
C SER A 205 -9.99 2.78 10.10
N GLU A 206 -9.09 3.65 9.65
CA GLU A 206 -9.16 5.10 9.82
C GLU A 206 -8.96 5.78 8.46
N ILE A 207 -9.75 6.81 8.17
CA ILE A 207 -9.66 7.57 6.93
C ILE A 207 -9.69 9.08 7.21
N HIS A 208 -8.79 9.82 6.57
CA HIS A 208 -8.74 11.27 6.55
C HIS A 208 -8.98 11.79 5.14
N VAL A 209 -9.97 12.63 4.96
CA VAL A 209 -10.29 13.23 3.66
C VAL A 209 -10.17 14.75 3.77
N TYR A 210 -9.17 15.31 3.11
CA TYR A 210 -9.01 16.74 3.01
C TYR A 210 -9.93 17.33 1.93
N PRO A 211 -10.49 18.54 2.13
CA PRO A 211 -11.31 19.17 1.10
C PRO A 211 -10.49 19.53 -0.15
N ARG A 212 -9.20 19.81 0.02
CA ARG A 212 -8.26 20.20 -1.05
C ARG A 212 -6.90 19.50 -0.85
N GLY A 213 -6.14 19.39 -1.94
CA GLY A 213 -4.79 18.82 -1.94
C GLY A 213 -4.40 18.32 -3.32
N GLY A 214 -5.39 17.97 -4.15
CA GLY A 214 -5.16 17.35 -5.47
C GLY A 214 -4.52 15.97 -5.33
N HIS A 215 -3.87 15.52 -6.40
CA HIS A 215 -3.13 14.25 -6.42
C HIS A 215 -1.64 14.45 -6.15
N GLY A 216 -1.00 13.51 -5.44
CA GLY A 216 0.46 13.50 -5.32
C GLY A 216 1.04 14.46 -4.29
N PHE A 217 0.27 14.85 -3.25
CA PHE A 217 0.78 15.75 -2.22
C PHE A 217 1.85 15.13 -1.30
N GLY A 218 2.14 13.84 -1.46
CA GLY A 218 3.15 13.13 -0.68
C GLY A 218 2.90 13.22 0.83
N MET A 219 3.93 13.47 1.61
CA MET A 219 3.82 13.63 3.06
C MET A 219 3.23 14.98 3.48
N ASN A 220 3.07 15.94 2.58
CA ASN A 220 2.72 17.32 2.94
C ASN A 220 1.63 17.88 2.02
N ASN A 221 0.39 17.94 2.52
CA ASN A 221 -0.68 18.68 1.86
C ASN A 221 -0.51 20.17 2.14
N LYS A 222 -0.07 20.94 1.14
CA LYS A 222 0.20 22.39 1.26
C LYS A 222 -1.04 23.27 1.41
N THR A 223 -2.24 22.70 1.31
CA THR A 223 -3.51 23.45 1.40
C THR A 223 -4.04 23.57 2.83
N THR A 224 -3.37 22.94 3.80
CA THR A 224 -3.74 22.95 5.22
C THR A 224 -2.49 22.89 6.10
N GLU A 225 -2.60 23.38 7.33
CA GLU A 225 -1.58 23.22 8.36
C GLU A 225 -1.66 21.83 9.04
N ASP A 226 -2.80 21.16 8.91
CA ASP A 226 -3.00 19.82 9.45
C ASP A 226 -2.08 18.81 8.76
N LYS A 227 -1.42 17.95 9.54
CA LYS A 227 -0.43 17.01 9.06
C LYS A 227 -0.92 15.57 9.20
N TRP A 228 -1.34 14.96 8.12
CA TRP A 228 -1.80 13.58 8.12
C TRP A 228 -0.75 12.59 8.65
N MET A 229 0.54 12.91 8.55
CA MET A 229 1.62 12.09 9.12
C MET A 229 1.53 12.03 10.65
N ASP A 230 1.05 13.09 11.33
CA ASP A 230 0.84 13.09 12.77
C ASP A 230 -0.36 12.18 13.14
N HIS A 231 -1.42 12.18 12.33
CA HIS A 231 -2.55 11.25 12.48
C HIS A 231 -2.09 9.82 12.28
N LEU A 232 -1.31 9.54 11.23
CA LEU A 232 -0.72 8.22 11.01
C LEU A 232 0.13 7.77 12.20
N ARG A 233 0.98 8.64 12.71
CA ARG A 233 1.81 8.33 13.87
C ARG A 233 0.97 7.99 15.11
N ASN A 234 -0.11 8.73 15.35
CA ASN A 234 -1.04 8.44 16.44
C ASN A 234 -1.76 7.10 16.23
N TRP A 235 -2.21 6.83 14.99
CA TRP A 235 -2.84 5.56 14.65
C TRP A 235 -1.89 4.36 14.87
N LEU A 236 -0.64 4.47 14.46
CA LEU A 236 0.38 3.44 14.69
C LEU A 236 0.59 3.19 16.19
N LYS A 237 0.63 4.25 17.02
CA LYS A 237 0.75 4.15 18.47
C LYS A 237 -0.46 3.48 19.11
N SER A 238 -1.66 3.92 18.75
CA SER A 238 -2.92 3.42 19.31
C SER A 238 -3.15 1.94 19.02
N ASN A 239 -2.58 1.44 17.90
CA ASN A 239 -2.66 0.05 17.50
C ASN A 239 -1.43 -0.79 17.91
N GLY A 240 -0.46 -0.21 18.63
CA GLY A 240 0.68 -0.91 19.20
C GLY A 240 1.79 -1.27 18.19
N TRP A 241 1.91 -0.54 17.09
CA TRP A 241 3.00 -0.69 16.11
C TRP A 241 4.12 0.34 16.30
N LEU A 242 3.87 1.38 17.10
CA LEU A 242 4.85 2.42 17.41
C LEU A 242 5.00 2.62 18.93
#